data_8eac5203f2a3b94f5aa65c04958e0c84
#
_entry.id   8eac5203f2a3b94f5aa65c04958e0c84
#
_cell.length_a   1.000
_cell.length_b   1.000
_cell.length_c   1.000
_cell.angle_alpha   90.00
_cell.angle_beta   90.00
_cell.angle_gamma   90.00
#
_symmetry.space_group_name_H-M   'P 1'
#
loop_
_entity.id
_entity.type
_entity.pdbx_description
1 polymer ?
#
loop_
_entity_poly.entity_id
_entity_poly.type
_entity_poly.pdbx_seq_one_letter_code
_entity_poly.pdbx_strand_id
1 'polypeptide(L)'
;LLAYFPGGWLADLFLPRKLITIALVITALAGFIFSTLPSFEICLILFLIWGICSAGILWSAMIKAARCWGSKEDQGKTYGILEGGRSMSDVVSTTILLAIFAYNSSSVDKAVSEIIVMISFYTLILAFLVWRIMSDDISNIKERKKVTIDEIIYIIKLPVIWLIALIILAVQAAMWGTLFFTPYATEVYELGEVGGGAIGVGKYWVTPFAAIAAGFFADKIGPAKAILGFSIVMAIGFLIFAIIPGTPELLTLLIMNVAALTAAVYALRGTYFSLLEESNVPLSITGTATGVISVIAYTPDIFMPTLGGIVLDNYPGAFGYQYLFLVIFFLSLIGLFAAYFIYRKLQRHKSR
;
A
#
# COMPACT_ATOMS: atom_id res chain seq x y z
N LEU A 1 -2.39 12.21 -6.84
CA LEU A 1 -1.47 12.58 -5.74
C LEU A 1 -1.93 13.82 -4.98
N LEU A 2 -2.25 14.92 -5.65
CA LEU A 2 -2.61 16.20 -5.00
C LEU A 2 -3.78 16.07 -4.01
N ALA A 3 -4.69 15.11 -4.20
CA ALA A 3 -5.82 14.86 -3.31
C ALA A 3 -5.43 14.35 -1.92
N TYR A 4 -4.24 13.76 -1.75
CA TYR A 4 -3.78 13.25 -0.46
C TYR A 4 -3.67 14.34 0.61
N PHE A 5 -3.14 15.50 0.26
CA PHE A 5 -2.96 16.59 1.23
C PHE A 5 -4.30 17.15 1.75
N PRO A 6 -5.24 17.62 0.89
CA PRO A 6 -6.54 18.08 1.37
C PRO A 6 -7.34 16.97 2.06
N GLY A 7 -7.23 15.72 1.60
CA GLY A 7 -7.86 14.57 2.25
C GLY A 7 -7.33 14.30 3.66
N GLY A 8 -6.03 14.44 3.85
CA GLY A 8 -5.40 14.35 5.18
C GLY A 8 -5.91 15.41 6.14
N TRP A 9 -6.01 16.66 5.67
CA TRP A 9 -6.58 17.76 6.44
C TRP A 9 -8.06 17.51 6.79
N LEU A 10 -8.87 17.05 5.82
CA LEU A 10 -10.27 16.68 6.07
C LEU A 10 -10.39 15.54 7.10
N ALA A 11 -9.49 14.57 7.09
CA ALA A 11 -9.48 13.48 8.06
C ALA A 11 -9.26 13.97 9.49
N ASP A 12 -8.60 15.12 9.70
CA ASP A 12 -8.44 15.70 11.03
C ASP A 12 -9.64 16.56 11.45
N LEU A 13 -10.41 17.09 10.50
CA LEU A 13 -11.60 17.91 10.78
C LEU A 13 -12.85 17.07 11.06
N PHE A 14 -13.00 15.94 10.39
CA PHE A 14 -14.21 15.13 10.43
C PHE A 14 -13.97 13.76 11.08
N LEU A 15 -15.06 13.13 11.53
CA LEU A 15 -15.02 11.77 12.06
C LEU A 15 -14.63 10.79 10.96
N PRO A 16 -13.66 9.89 11.20
CA PRO A 16 -13.26 8.87 10.25
C PRO A 16 -14.46 8.04 9.74
N ARG A 17 -15.39 7.65 10.63
CA ARG A 17 -16.61 6.93 10.26
C ARG A 17 -17.38 7.63 9.13
N LYS A 18 -17.61 8.93 9.25
CA LYS A 18 -18.36 9.70 8.26
C LYS A 18 -17.62 9.79 6.93
N LEU A 19 -16.32 10.11 6.98
CA LEU A 19 -15.50 10.24 5.79
C LEU A 19 -15.37 8.93 5.01
N ILE A 20 -15.08 7.83 5.73
CA ILE A 20 -14.97 6.50 5.13
C ILE A 20 -16.31 6.08 4.50
N THR A 21 -17.42 6.26 5.23
CA THR A 21 -18.75 5.91 4.68
C THR A 21 -19.10 6.71 3.44
N ILE A 22 -18.90 8.04 3.47
CA ILE A 22 -19.21 8.91 2.31
C ILE A 22 -18.32 8.54 1.12
N ALA A 23 -17.03 8.31 1.33
CA ALA A 23 -16.10 7.92 0.27
C ALA A 23 -16.51 6.58 -0.36
N LEU A 24 -16.88 5.57 0.44
CA LEU A 24 -17.34 4.28 -0.05
C LEU A 24 -18.67 4.39 -0.82
N VAL A 25 -19.64 5.18 -0.32
CA VAL A 25 -20.90 5.38 -1.03
C VAL A 25 -20.69 6.04 -2.38
N ILE A 26 -19.90 7.12 -2.46
CA ILE A 26 -19.60 7.80 -3.72
C ILE A 26 -18.85 6.85 -4.68
N THR A 27 -17.89 6.09 -4.16
CA THR A 27 -17.14 5.10 -4.95
C THR A 27 -18.07 4.04 -5.55
N ALA A 28 -19.03 3.53 -4.78
CA ALA A 28 -19.99 2.55 -5.23
C ALA A 28 -20.96 3.11 -6.28
N LEU A 29 -21.48 4.32 -6.07
CA LEU A 29 -22.36 4.99 -7.04
C LEU A 29 -21.64 5.24 -8.36
N ALA A 30 -20.39 5.70 -8.32
CA ALA A 30 -19.56 5.83 -9.50
C ALA A 30 -19.31 4.49 -10.20
N GLY A 31 -19.18 3.39 -9.43
CA GLY A 31 -19.07 2.03 -9.94
C GLY A 31 -20.32 1.58 -10.71
N PHE A 32 -21.52 1.86 -10.20
CA PHE A 32 -22.76 1.55 -10.95
C PHE A 32 -22.85 2.32 -12.27
N ILE A 33 -22.39 3.56 -12.33
CA ILE A 33 -22.33 4.30 -13.60
C ILE A 33 -21.28 3.67 -14.51
N PHE A 34 -20.11 3.30 -13.98
CA PHE A 34 -19.04 2.68 -14.77
C PHE A 34 -19.44 1.30 -15.35
N SER A 35 -20.31 0.55 -14.65
CA SER A 35 -20.82 -0.74 -15.13
C SER A 35 -21.65 -0.66 -16.41
N THR A 36 -22.16 0.53 -16.76
CA THR A 36 -22.85 0.76 -18.03
C THR A 36 -21.90 0.89 -19.23
N LEU A 37 -20.59 0.77 -19.00
CA LEU A 37 -19.52 0.95 -19.99
C LEU A 37 -19.67 2.28 -20.76
N PRO A 38 -19.67 3.41 -20.04
CA PRO A 38 -19.97 4.71 -20.62
C PRO A 38 -18.83 5.22 -21.53
N SER A 39 -19.05 6.41 -22.14
CA SER A 39 -18.05 7.05 -23.00
C SER A 39 -16.75 7.36 -22.25
N PHE A 40 -15.67 7.54 -23.01
CA PHE A 40 -14.33 7.83 -22.45
C PHE A 40 -14.33 9.06 -21.53
N GLU A 41 -15.07 10.11 -21.89
CA GLU A 41 -15.16 11.35 -21.10
C GLU A 41 -15.81 11.08 -19.72
N ILE A 42 -16.86 10.26 -19.69
CA ILE A 42 -17.50 9.86 -18.43
C ILE A 42 -16.54 9.00 -17.61
N CYS A 43 -15.82 8.07 -18.23
CA CYS A 43 -14.79 7.27 -17.55
C CYS A 43 -13.74 8.17 -16.88
N LEU A 44 -13.24 9.21 -17.56
CA LEU A 44 -12.28 10.15 -16.96
C LEU A 44 -12.84 10.84 -15.71
N ILE A 45 -14.11 11.27 -15.74
CA ILE A 45 -14.78 11.88 -14.59
C ILE A 45 -14.89 10.87 -13.44
N LEU A 46 -15.29 9.63 -13.73
CA LEU A 46 -15.40 8.57 -12.72
C LEU A 46 -14.05 8.22 -12.08
N PHE A 47 -12.98 8.13 -12.87
CA PHE A 47 -11.63 7.93 -12.35
C PHE A 47 -11.15 9.10 -11.49
N LEU A 48 -11.50 10.34 -11.85
CA LEU A 48 -11.23 11.52 -11.01
C LEU A 48 -11.96 11.42 -9.66
N ILE A 49 -13.25 11.08 -9.67
CA ILE A 49 -14.05 10.88 -8.46
C ILE A 49 -13.44 9.77 -7.59
N TRP A 50 -13.09 8.63 -8.16
CA TRP A 50 -12.43 7.54 -7.43
C TRP A 50 -11.09 7.97 -6.85
N GLY A 51 -10.28 8.71 -7.60
CA GLY A 51 -9.01 9.25 -7.12
C GLY A 51 -9.17 10.18 -5.91
N ILE A 52 -10.18 11.05 -5.93
CA ILE A 52 -10.48 11.95 -4.81
C ILE A 52 -11.00 11.14 -3.60
N CYS A 53 -11.93 10.20 -3.83
CA CYS A 53 -12.53 9.43 -2.77
C CYS A 53 -11.54 8.45 -2.13
N SER A 54 -10.77 7.69 -2.92
CA SER A 54 -9.87 6.65 -2.42
C SER A 54 -8.57 7.25 -1.85
N ALA A 55 -7.82 7.95 -2.67
CA ALA A 55 -6.54 8.53 -2.28
C ALA A 55 -6.71 9.76 -1.36
N GLY A 56 -7.65 10.63 -1.67
CA GLY A 56 -7.90 11.82 -0.87
C GLY A 56 -8.55 11.47 0.47
N ILE A 57 -9.81 11.05 0.45
CA ILE A 57 -10.65 10.98 1.64
C ILE A 57 -10.44 9.68 2.41
N LEU A 58 -10.59 8.53 1.74
CA LEU A 58 -10.61 7.20 2.38
C LEU A 58 -9.28 6.87 3.05
N TRP A 59 -8.17 7.08 2.34
CA TRP A 59 -6.84 6.69 2.80
C TRP A 59 -6.46 7.33 4.15
N SER A 60 -6.46 8.65 4.22
CA SER A 60 -6.06 9.36 5.43
C SER A 60 -7.03 9.14 6.60
N ALA A 61 -8.35 9.03 6.30
CA ALA A 61 -9.36 8.71 7.32
C ALA A 61 -9.16 7.29 7.89
N MET A 62 -8.81 6.32 7.05
CA MET A 62 -8.55 4.94 7.44
C MET A 62 -7.30 4.83 8.31
N ILE A 63 -6.20 5.49 7.93
CA ILE A 63 -4.96 5.52 8.72
C ILE A 63 -5.20 6.17 10.07
N LYS A 64 -5.93 7.28 10.11
CA LYS A 64 -6.30 7.94 11.38
C LYS A 64 -7.18 7.04 12.24
N ALA A 65 -8.19 6.39 11.65
CA ALA A 65 -9.06 5.47 12.38
C ALA A 65 -8.26 4.32 13.02
N ALA A 66 -7.36 3.70 12.25
CA ALA A 66 -6.48 2.65 12.76
C ALA A 66 -5.61 3.15 13.93
N ARG A 67 -5.02 4.33 13.78
CA ARG A 67 -4.20 4.92 14.84
C ARG A 67 -4.97 5.20 16.12
N CYS A 68 -6.22 5.66 16.00
CA CYS A 68 -7.09 5.90 17.15
C CYS A 68 -7.59 4.62 17.81
N TRP A 69 -7.67 3.51 17.06
CA TRP A 69 -8.18 2.24 17.55
C TRP A 69 -7.13 1.47 18.38
N GLY A 70 -5.86 1.50 17.97
CA GLY A 70 -4.77 0.84 18.69
C GLY A 70 -4.27 1.64 19.91
N SER A 71 -3.85 0.94 20.96
CA SER A 71 -3.08 1.55 22.03
C SER A 71 -1.72 2.03 21.50
N LYS A 72 -0.98 2.82 22.30
CA LYS A 72 0.37 3.26 21.92
C LYS A 72 1.33 2.09 21.71
N GLU A 73 1.15 1.04 22.49
CA GLU A 73 1.96 -0.17 22.49
C GLU A 73 1.60 -1.13 21.35
N ASP A 74 0.37 -1.06 20.82
CA ASP A 74 -0.19 -2.00 19.82
C ASP A 74 -0.30 -1.38 18.41
N GLN A 75 0.44 -0.32 18.09
CA GLN A 75 0.32 0.34 16.80
C GLN A 75 0.79 -0.55 15.63
N GLY A 76 1.85 -1.32 15.82
CA GLY A 76 2.31 -2.28 14.81
C GLY A 76 1.25 -3.33 14.50
N LYS A 77 0.68 -3.96 15.53
CA LYS A 77 -0.41 -4.93 15.43
C LYS A 77 -1.63 -4.32 14.73
N THR A 78 -2.00 -3.08 15.09
CA THR A 78 -3.16 -2.39 14.51
C THR A 78 -3.00 -2.18 13.00
N TYR A 79 -1.88 -1.64 12.56
CA TYR A 79 -1.62 -1.45 11.14
C TYR A 79 -1.36 -2.77 10.41
N GLY A 80 -0.74 -3.74 11.07
CA GLY A 80 -0.57 -5.10 10.54
C GLY A 80 -1.90 -5.80 10.27
N ILE A 81 -2.86 -5.71 11.19
CA ILE A 81 -4.23 -6.25 10.99
C ILE A 81 -4.95 -5.48 9.88
N LEU A 82 -4.84 -4.14 9.84
CA LEU A 82 -5.43 -3.34 8.78
C LEU A 82 -4.92 -3.76 7.40
N GLU A 83 -3.61 -3.83 7.21
CA GLU A 83 -3.01 -4.20 5.92
C GLU A 83 -3.24 -5.67 5.59
N GLY A 84 -3.16 -6.55 6.57
CA GLY A 84 -3.46 -7.97 6.38
C GLY A 84 -4.92 -8.22 6.00
N GLY A 85 -5.86 -7.49 6.60
CA GLY A 85 -7.27 -7.54 6.24
C GLY A 85 -7.52 -7.03 4.82
N ARG A 86 -6.88 -5.93 4.42
CA ARG A 86 -6.92 -5.41 3.05
C ARG A 86 -6.38 -6.42 2.05
N SER A 87 -5.20 -6.98 2.32
CA SER A 87 -4.57 -7.98 1.46
C SER A 87 -5.42 -9.24 1.34
N MET A 88 -6.05 -9.70 2.43
CA MET A 88 -6.96 -10.84 2.39
C MET A 88 -8.20 -10.53 1.55
N SER A 89 -8.77 -9.32 1.68
CA SER A 89 -9.89 -8.87 0.85
C SER A 89 -9.51 -8.86 -0.63
N ASP A 90 -8.30 -8.39 -0.98
CA ASP A 90 -7.80 -8.37 -2.35
C ASP A 90 -7.69 -9.81 -2.92
N VAL A 91 -7.12 -10.75 -2.15
CA VAL A 91 -6.99 -12.17 -2.57
C VAL A 91 -8.36 -12.79 -2.80
N VAL A 92 -9.29 -12.65 -1.85
CA VAL A 92 -10.64 -13.23 -1.93
C VAL A 92 -11.40 -12.61 -3.10
N SER A 93 -11.41 -11.28 -3.20
CA SER A 93 -12.11 -10.57 -4.27
C SER A 93 -11.58 -10.97 -5.65
N THR A 94 -10.26 -10.97 -5.85
CA THR A 94 -9.65 -11.34 -7.13
C THR A 94 -9.98 -12.79 -7.50
N THR A 95 -9.99 -13.71 -6.53
CA THR A 95 -10.34 -15.11 -6.77
C THR A 95 -11.80 -15.25 -7.23
N ILE A 96 -12.74 -14.56 -6.56
CA ILE A 96 -14.16 -14.55 -6.93
C ILE A 96 -14.35 -13.94 -8.32
N LEU A 97 -13.69 -12.81 -8.60
CA LEU A 97 -13.78 -12.13 -9.88
C LEU A 97 -13.27 -13.00 -11.04
N LEU A 98 -12.16 -13.70 -10.83
CA LEU A 98 -11.61 -14.65 -11.82
C LEU A 98 -12.60 -15.80 -12.09
N ALA A 99 -13.22 -16.34 -11.05
CA ALA A 99 -14.22 -17.41 -11.19
C ALA A 99 -15.45 -16.95 -12.00
N ILE A 100 -15.95 -15.73 -11.71
CA ILE A 100 -17.07 -15.14 -12.46
C ILE A 100 -16.71 -14.91 -13.92
N PHE A 101 -15.51 -14.38 -14.18
CA PHE A 101 -15.02 -14.15 -15.54
C PHE A 101 -14.90 -15.46 -16.33
N ALA A 102 -14.36 -16.51 -15.70
CA ALA A 102 -14.25 -17.83 -16.31
C ALA A 102 -15.62 -18.46 -16.63
N TYR A 103 -16.63 -18.23 -15.77
CA TYR A 103 -17.99 -18.73 -15.99
C TYR A 103 -18.72 -18.00 -17.13
N ASN A 104 -18.52 -16.68 -17.25
CA ASN A 104 -19.18 -15.81 -18.23
C ASN A 104 -18.37 -15.59 -19.52
N SER A 105 -17.59 -16.58 -19.96
CA SER A 105 -16.65 -16.46 -21.10
C SER A 105 -17.30 -16.13 -22.46
N SER A 106 -18.64 -16.14 -22.58
CA SER A 106 -19.35 -15.89 -23.83
C SER A 106 -19.42 -14.41 -24.27
N SER A 107 -19.23 -13.46 -23.37
CA SER A 107 -19.20 -12.01 -23.64
C SER A 107 -18.37 -11.28 -22.58
N VAL A 108 -17.22 -10.77 -23.00
CA VAL A 108 -16.29 -10.02 -22.12
C VAL A 108 -16.96 -8.79 -21.51
N ASP A 109 -17.67 -8.01 -22.32
CA ASP A 109 -18.33 -6.77 -21.86
C ASP A 109 -19.37 -7.04 -20.78
N LYS A 110 -20.17 -8.11 -20.95
CA LYS A 110 -21.16 -8.53 -19.96
C LYS A 110 -20.49 -8.98 -18.68
N ALA A 111 -19.45 -9.81 -18.76
CA ALA A 111 -18.71 -10.28 -17.60
C ALA A 111 -18.09 -9.10 -16.81
N VAL A 112 -17.47 -8.15 -17.51
CA VAL A 112 -16.89 -6.93 -16.91
C VAL A 112 -17.96 -6.10 -16.23
N SER A 113 -19.09 -5.85 -16.88
CA SER A 113 -20.22 -5.10 -16.32
C SER A 113 -20.76 -5.75 -15.04
N GLU A 114 -21.02 -7.07 -15.05
CA GLU A 114 -21.51 -7.83 -13.89
C GLU A 114 -20.52 -7.78 -12.72
N ILE A 115 -19.22 -7.91 -12.98
CA ILE A 115 -18.15 -7.80 -12.00
C ILE A 115 -18.17 -6.43 -11.34
N ILE A 116 -18.27 -5.34 -12.11
CA ILE A 116 -18.30 -3.98 -11.60
C ILE A 116 -19.55 -3.73 -10.73
N VAL A 117 -20.71 -4.23 -11.17
CA VAL A 117 -21.95 -4.17 -10.38
C VAL A 117 -21.78 -4.87 -9.03
N MET A 118 -21.21 -6.08 -9.03
CA MET A 118 -20.98 -6.85 -7.81
C MET A 118 -20.01 -6.13 -6.85
N ILE A 119 -18.90 -5.58 -7.35
CA ILE A 119 -17.96 -4.78 -6.55
C ILE A 119 -18.66 -3.55 -5.97
N SER A 120 -19.52 -2.89 -6.74
CA SER A 120 -20.26 -1.71 -6.30
C SER A 120 -21.24 -2.06 -5.17
N PHE A 121 -21.98 -3.16 -5.26
CA PHE A 121 -22.82 -3.66 -4.17
C PHE A 121 -22.00 -4.04 -2.94
N TYR A 122 -20.90 -4.76 -3.11
CA TYR A 122 -19.98 -5.09 -2.01
C TYR A 122 -19.48 -3.82 -1.30
N THR A 123 -19.10 -2.80 -2.06
CA THR A 123 -18.65 -1.51 -1.50
C THR A 123 -19.76 -0.80 -0.73
N LEU A 124 -21.03 -0.85 -1.19
CA LEU A 124 -22.17 -0.32 -0.41
C LEU A 124 -22.42 -1.09 0.89
N ILE A 125 -22.28 -2.42 0.85
CA ILE A 125 -22.39 -3.23 2.07
C ILE A 125 -21.29 -2.83 3.06
N LEU A 126 -20.07 -2.66 2.59
CA LEU A 126 -18.96 -2.17 3.44
C LEU A 126 -19.24 -0.77 3.99
N ALA A 127 -19.79 0.14 3.20
CA ALA A 127 -20.18 1.47 3.67
C ALA A 127 -21.22 1.39 4.80
N PHE A 128 -22.23 0.52 4.66
CA PHE A 128 -23.24 0.28 5.69
C PHE A 128 -22.62 -0.33 6.95
N LEU A 129 -21.74 -1.33 6.81
CA LEU A 129 -21.05 -1.95 7.95
C LEU A 129 -20.17 -0.95 8.69
N VAL A 130 -19.40 -0.12 7.98
CA VAL A 130 -18.59 0.95 8.59
C VAL A 130 -19.51 1.91 9.37
N TRP A 131 -20.63 2.32 8.79
CA TRP A 131 -21.59 3.20 9.47
C TRP A 131 -22.18 2.58 10.72
N ARG A 132 -22.45 1.27 10.73
CA ARG A 132 -23.09 0.58 11.87
C ARG A 132 -22.12 0.15 12.95
N ILE A 133 -20.92 -0.28 12.58
CA ILE A 133 -19.98 -0.94 13.51
C ILE A 133 -18.99 0.07 14.07
N MET A 134 -18.54 1.04 13.25
CA MET A 134 -17.54 1.99 13.68
C MET A 134 -18.14 3.01 14.64
N SER A 135 -17.68 3.03 15.89
CA SER A 135 -18.16 3.97 16.90
C SER A 135 -17.58 5.38 16.70
N ASP A 136 -18.36 6.40 17.11
CA ASP A 136 -17.88 7.77 17.17
C ASP A 136 -16.96 8.02 18.37
N ASP A 137 -16.97 7.10 19.38
CA ASP A 137 -16.14 7.18 20.59
C ASP A 137 -14.64 6.95 20.38
N ILE A 138 -14.24 6.51 19.17
CA ILE A 138 -12.85 6.50 18.75
C ILE A 138 -12.24 7.91 18.82
N SER A 139 -13.07 8.93 18.97
CA SER A 139 -12.68 10.32 19.21
C SER A 139 -12.66 10.72 20.68
N ASN A 140 -11.97 9.98 21.56
CA ASN A 140 -11.54 10.51 22.88
C ASN A 140 -10.59 11.73 22.74
N ILE A 141 -10.49 12.30 21.57
CA ILE A 141 -9.92 13.62 21.32
C ILE A 141 -10.99 14.63 21.76
N LYS A 142 -11.00 14.92 23.08
CA LYS A 142 -11.89 15.88 23.74
C LYS A 142 -11.83 17.31 23.19
N GLU A 143 -10.95 17.59 22.26
CA GLU A 143 -10.85 18.88 21.57
C GLU A 143 -10.62 18.65 20.07
N ARG A 144 -11.68 18.76 19.27
CA ARG A 144 -11.57 18.98 17.85
C ARG A 144 -10.98 20.37 17.62
N LYS A 145 -9.69 20.50 17.78
CA LYS A 145 -8.98 21.70 17.36
C LYS A 145 -8.98 21.71 15.83
N LYS A 146 -9.45 22.79 15.23
CA LYS A 146 -9.24 23.04 13.80
C LYS A 146 -7.73 23.01 13.58
N VAL A 147 -7.27 22.11 12.69
CA VAL A 147 -5.86 22.10 12.29
C VAL A 147 -5.51 23.47 11.75
N THR A 148 -4.61 24.15 12.41
CA THR A 148 -4.17 25.50 12.06
C THR A 148 -3.06 25.46 11.00
N ILE A 149 -2.84 26.57 10.31
CA ILE A 149 -1.71 26.68 9.37
C ILE A 149 -0.37 26.44 10.10
N ASP A 150 -0.27 26.87 11.35
CA ASP A 150 0.94 26.66 12.16
C ASP A 150 1.20 25.17 12.42
N GLU A 151 0.16 24.36 12.63
CA GLU A 151 0.29 22.91 12.78
C GLU A 151 0.70 22.22 11.46
N ILE A 152 0.22 22.71 10.32
CA ILE A 152 0.67 22.23 8.99
C ILE A 152 2.15 22.56 8.80
N ILE A 153 2.56 23.79 9.10
CA ILE A 153 3.96 24.22 9.02
C ILE A 153 4.83 23.39 9.98
N TYR A 154 4.32 23.10 11.17
CA TYR A 154 4.99 22.24 12.13
C TYR A 154 5.24 20.84 11.57
N ILE A 155 4.22 20.19 10.96
CA ILE A 155 4.35 18.87 10.33
C ILE A 155 5.42 18.89 9.23
N ILE A 156 5.38 19.88 8.34
CA ILE A 156 6.33 20.00 7.22
C ILE A 156 7.76 20.21 7.73
N LYS A 157 7.94 20.85 8.87
CA LYS A 157 9.26 21.06 9.48
C LYS A 157 9.79 19.83 10.24
N LEU A 158 8.97 18.82 10.51
CA LEU A 158 9.39 17.61 11.20
C LEU A 158 10.20 16.68 10.27
N PRO A 159 11.51 16.47 10.51
CA PRO A 159 12.33 15.60 9.63
C PRO A 159 11.81 14.16 9.56
N VAL A 160 11.14 13.68 10.61
CA VAL A 160 10.60 12.32 10.66
C VAL A 160 9.52 12.10 9.62
N ILE A 161 8.71 13.11 9.28
CA ILE A 161 7.68 13.04 8.24
C ILE A 161 8.30 12.72 6.89
N TRP A 162 9.39 13.39 6.54
CA TRP A 162 10.11 13.15 5.29
C TRP A 162 10.81 11.79 5.24
N LEU A 163 11.39 11.36 6.37
CA LEU A 163 11.99 10.03 6.47
C LEU A 163 10.94 8.92 6.31
N ILE A 164 9.77 9.06 6.94
CA ILE A 164 8.65 8.12 6.74
C ILE A 164 8.20 8.15 5.27
N ALA A 165 8.07 9.32 4.66
CA ALA A 165 7.71 9.44 3.26
C ALA A 165 8.71 8.72 2.33
N LEU A 166 10.02 8.81 2.59
CA LEU A 166 11.05 8.10 1.83
C LEU A 166 11.00 6.57 2.04
N ILE A 167 10.70 6.11 3.26
CA ILE A 167 10.49 4.66 3.50
C ILE A 167 9.30 4.17 2.67
N ILE A 168 8.17 4.88 2.72
CA ILE A 168 6.96 4.46 2.00
C ILE A 168 7.17 4.58 0.48
N LEU A 169 7.88 5.59 -0.01
CA LEU A 169 8.26 5.72 -1.42
C LEU A 169 9.04 4.48 -1.90
N ALA A 170 10.04 4.05 -1.13
CA ALA A 170 10.81 2.86 -1.47
C ALA A 170 9.94 1.58 -1.48
N VAL A 171 9.05 1.45 -0.49
CA VAL A 171 8.10 0.33 -0.42
C VAL A 171 7.12 0.36 -1.59
N GLN A 172 6.65 1.54 -2.00
CA GLN A 172 5.74 1.68 -3.13
C GLN A 172 6.42 1.34 -4.46
N ALA A 173 7.67 1.78 -4.65
CA ALA A 173 8.47 1.35 -5.81
C ALA A 173 8.70 -0.17 -5.82
N ALA A 174 8.99 -0.76 -4.65
CA ALA A 174 9.12 -2.20 -4.50
C ALA A 174 7.82 -2.95 -4.82
N MET A 175 6.66 -2.41 -4.42
CA MET A 175 5.34 -2.94 -4.80
C MET A 175 5.19 -3.06 -6.32
N TRP A 176 5.53 -2.00 -7.07
CA TRP A 176 5.56 -2.05 -8.53
C TRP A 176 6.51 -3.12 -9.04
N GLY A 177 7.68 -3.28 -8.39
CA GLY A 177 8.64 -4.35 -8.69
C GLY A 177 8.04 -5.75 -8.58
N THR A 178 7.16 -5.98 -7.60
CA THR A 178 6.53 -7.30 -7.44
C THR A 178 5.60 -7.69 -8.59
N LEU A 179 5.10 -6.74 -9.38
CA LEU A 179 4.27 -7.04 -10.55
C LEU A 179 5.08 -7.70 -11.67
N PHE A 180 6.37 -7.44 -11.72
CA PHE A 180 7.26 -8.03 -12.73
C PHE A 180 7.74 -9.44 -12.39
N PHE A 181 7.40 -9.99 -11.20
CA PHE A 181 7.78 -11.37 -10.85
C PHE A 181 7.12 -12.41 -11.76
N THR A 182 5.85 -12.20 -12.14
CA THR A 182 5.14 -13.11 -13.05
C THR A 182 5.78 -13.14 -14.42
N PRO A 183 5.90 -12.02 -15.16
CA PRO A 183 6.53 -12.05 -16.48
C PRO A 183 8.02 -12.46 -16.41
N TYR A 184 8.75 -12.08 -15.36
CA TYR A 184 10.12 -12.55 -15.16
C TYR A 184 10.23 -14.08 -15.03
N ALA A 185 9.32 -14.69 -14.24
CA ALA A 185 9.27 -16.15 -14.12
C ALA A 185 8.85 -16.84 -15.42
N THR A 186 7.93 -16.24 -16.17
CA THR A 186 7.44 -16.80 -17.44
C THR A 186 8.52 -16.75 -18.53
N GLU A 187 9.16 -15.59 -18.69
CA GLU A 187 10.05 -15.32 -19.82
C GLU A 187 11.50 -15.76 -19.56
N VAL A 188 12.02 -15.48 -18.34
CA VAL A 188 13.45 -15.67 -18.04
C VAL A 188 13.73 -17.05 -17.44
N TYR A 189 12.80 -17.57 -16.61
CA TYR A 189 12.89 -18.91 -16.05
C TYR A 189 12.16 -19.97 -16.91
N GLU A 190 11.59 -19.56 -18.05
CA GLU A 190 10.92 -20.44 -19.01
C GLU A 190 9.80 -21.30 -18.39
N LEU A 191 9.13 -20.79 -17.34
CA LEU A 191 8.06 -21.54 -16.66
C LEU A 191 6.75 -21.57 -17.45
N GLY A 192 6.67 -20.83 -18.56
CA GLY A 192 5.44 -20.65 -19.33
C GLY A 192 4.37 -19.88 -18.54
N GLU A 193 3.21 -19.67 -19.17
CA GLU A 193 2.13 -18.86 -18.60
C GLU A 193 1.56 -19.43 -17.29
N VAL A 194 1.43 -20.76 -17.21
CA VAL A 194 0.88 -21.43 -16.02
C VAL A 194 1.85 -21.35 -14.85
N GLY A 195 3.14 -21.58 -15.06
CA GLY A 195 4.16 -21.52 -14.01
C GLY A 195 4.39 -20.09 -13.52
N GLY A 196 4.51 -19.12 -14.44
CA GLY A 196 4.59 -17.71 -14.08
C GLY A 196 3.34 -17.21 -13.35
N GLY A 197 2.16 -17.62 -13.80
CA GLY A 197 0.89 -17.33 -13.13
C GLY A 197 0.84 -17.93 -11.71
N ALA A 198 1.35 -19.14 -11.50
CA ALA A 198 1.42 -19.74 -10.16
C ALA A 198 2.31 -18.94 -9.20
N ILE A 199 3.45 -18.41 -9.68
CA ILE A 199 4.29 -17.48 -8.91
C ILE A 199 3.48 -16.20 -8.58
N GLY A 200 2.78 -15.63 -9.55
CA GLY A 200 1.94 -14.44 -9.39
C GLY A 200 0.83 -14.63 -8.34
N VAL A 201 0.10 -15.73 -8.39
CA VAL A 201 -0.96 -16.05 -7.42
C VAL A 201 -0.37 -16.41 -6.06
N GLY A 202 0.67 -17.24 -6.04
CA GLY A 202 1.29 -17.72 -4.81
C GLY A 202 1.81 -16.59 -3.92
N LYS A 203 2.40 -15.55 -4.52
CA LYS A 203 2.88 -14.39 -3.76
C LYS A 203 1.75 -13.67 -3.00
N TYR A 204 0.55 -13.57 -3.59
CA TYR A 204 -0.55 -12.86 -2.93
C TYR A 204 -1.03 -13.57 -1.65
N TRP A 205 -0.92 -14.89 -1.58
CA TRP A 205 -1.26 -15.63 -0.35
C TRP A 205 -0.28 -15.38 0.79
N VAL A 206 0.94 -14.94 0.51
CA VAL A 206 1.93 -14.57 1.53
C VAL A 206 1.56 -13.24 2.20
N THR A 207 0.93 -12.31 1.45
CA THR A 207 0.79 -10.91 1.85
C THR A 207 0.00 -10.67 3.15
N PRO A 208 -1.20 -11.28 3.41
CA PRO A 208 -1.93 -11.01 4.63
C PRO A 208 -1.22 -11.54 5.87
N PHE A 209 -0.62 -12.72 5.76
CA PHE A 209 0.10 -13.33 6.87
C PHE A 209 1.37 -12.55 7.22
N ALA A 210 2.11 -12.10 6.20
CA ALA A 210 3.30 -11.29 6.39
C ALA A 210 2.98 -9.96 7.07
N ALA A 211 1.94 -9.25 6.65
CA ALA A 211 1.54 -7.97 7.24
C ALA A 211 1.11 -8.14 8.71
N ILE A 212 0.27 -9.13 9.01
CA ILE A 212 -0.19 -9.40 10.38
C ILE A 212 0.99 -9.80 11.28
N ALA A 213 1.79 -10.79 10.87
CA ALA A 213 2.92 -11.25 11.64
C ALA A 213 3.95 -10.14 11.91
N ALA A 214 4.21 -9.30 10.91
CA ALA A 214 5.10 -8.17 11.03
C ALA A 214 4.60 -7.12 12.04
N GLY A 215 3.29 -6.87 12.11
CA GLY A 215 2.69 -5.97 13.09
C GLY A 215 2.95 -6.43 14.52
N PHE A 216 2.67 -7.71 14.83
CA PHE A 216 2.97 -8.31 16.14
C PHE A 216 4.47 -8.30 16.45
N PHE A 217 5.31 -8.57 15.45
CA PHE A 217 6.75 -8.54 15.62
C PHE A 217 7.27 -7.13 15.89
N ALA A 218 6.72 -6.13 15.19
CA ALA A 218 7.10 -4.73 15.37
C ALA A 218 6.77 -4.22 16.78
N ASP A 219 5.60 -4.56 17.34
CA ASP A 219 5.26 -4.19 18.72
C ASP A 219 6.20 -4.82 19.75
N LYS A 220 6.67 -6.05 19.48
CA LYS A 220 7.58 -6.77 20.38
C LYS A 220 9.00 -6.20 20.43
N ILE A 221 9.57 -5.78 19.28
CA ILE A 221 10.98 -5.36 19.17
C ILE A 221 11.16 -3.86 18.96
N GLY A 222 10.06 -3.13 18.75
CA GLY A 222 9.99 -1.71 18.38
C GLY A 222 9.84 -1.52 16.87
N PRO A 223 8.87 -0.68 16.43
CA PRO A 223 8.56 -0.44 15.02
C PRO A 223 9.77 -0.04 14.18
N ALA A 224 10.56 0.94 14.62
CA ALA A 224 11.73 1.40 13.88
C ALA A 224 12.78 0.31 13.65
N LYS A 225 12.98 -0.59 14.64
CA LYS A 225 13.91 -1.72 14.50
C LYS A 225 13.38 -2.77 13.54
N ALA A 226 12.10 -3.09 13.61
CA ALA A 226 11.44 -4.03 12.70
C ALA A 226 11.49 -3.54 11.25
N ILE A 227 11.14 -2.27 11.03
CA ILE A 227 11.14 -1.63 9.70
C ILE A 227 12.56 -1.61 9.12
N LEU A 228 13.58 -1.33 9.92
CA LEU A 228 14.97 -1.41 9.46
C LEU A 228 15.31 -2.83 8.99
N GLY A 229 14.94 -3.87 9.76
CA GLY A 229 15.17 -5.26 9.37
C GLY A 229 14.45 -5.65 8.08
N PHE A 230 13.18 -5.30 7.94
CA PHE A 230 12.41 -5.58 6.72
C PHE A 230 12.95 -4.81 5.51
N SER A 231 13.43 -3.57 5.69
CA SER A 231 14.06 -2.78 4.62
C SER A 231 15.37 -3.41 4.13
N ILE A 232 16.15 -4.04 5.03
CA ILE A 232 17.35 -4.80 4.65
C ILE A 232 16.97 -6.00 3.78
N VAL A 233 15.97 -6.79 4.20
CA VAL A 233 15.50 -7.95 3.43
C VAL A 233 14.99 -7.53 2.06
N MET A 234 14.22 -6.43 1.99
CA MET A 234 13.73 -5.87 0.73
C MET A 234 14.88 -5.47 -0.20
N ALA A 235 15.87 -4.74 0.30
CA ALA A 235 17.02 -4.31 -0.50
C ALA A 235 17.85 -5.51 -1.01
N ILE A 236 18.14 -6.49 -0.13
CA ILE A 236 18.87 -7.71 -0.53
C ILE A 236 18.08 -8.49 -1.58
N GLY A 237 16.77 -8.62 -1.44
CA GLY A 237 15.94 -9.38 -2.39
C GLY A 237 15.98 -8.77 -3.80
N PHE A 238 15.90 -7.44 -3.92
CA PHE A 238 16.05 -6.78 -5.23
C PHE A 238 17.48 -6.83 -5.77
N LEU A 239 18.49 -6.77 -4.90
CA LEU A 239 19.88 -6.97 -5.30
C LEU A 239 20.11 -8.37 -5.88
N ILE A 240 19.56 -9.42 -5.23
CA ILE A 240 19.62 -10.79 -5.74
C ILE A 240 19.06 -10.84 -7.17
N PHE A 241 17.89 -10.29 -7.43
CA PHE A 241 17.28 -10.25 -8.77
C PHE A 241 18.07 -9.43 -9.76
N ALA A 242 18.77 -8.39 -9.33
CA ALA A 242 19.58 -7.53 -10.20
C ALA A 242 20.89 -8.17 -10.65
N ILE A 243 21.51 -9.00 -9.79
CA ILE A 243 22.86 -9.53 -10.05
C ILE A 243 22.90 -11.02 -10.41
N ILE A 244 21.91 -11.81 -9.97
CA ILE A 244 21.88 -13.24 -10.26
C ILE A 244 21.13 -13.47 -11.56
N PRO A 245 21.74 -14.09 -12.56
CA PRO A 245 21.06 -14.40 -13.82
C PRO A 245 19.90 -15.37 -13.55
N GLY A 246 18.76 -15.09 -14.18
CA GLY A 246 17.61 -16.01 -14.16
C GLY A 246 17.90 -17.21 -15.05
N THR A 247 17.94 -18.39 -14.45
CA THR A 247 18.06 -19.66 -15.19
C THR A 247 17.14 -20.68 -14.56
N PRO A 248 16.60 -21.65 -15.34
CA PRO A 248 15.70 -22.70 -14.81
C PRO A 248 16.27 -23.46 -13.61
N GLU A 249 17.60 -23.65 -13.54
CA GLU A 249 18.26 -24.35 -12.44
C GLU A 249 18.15 -23.61 -11.10
N LEU A 250 17.94 -22.30 -11.16
CA LEU A 250 17.80 -21.43 -9.99
C LEU A 250 16.33 -21.19 -9.57
N LEU A 251 15.40 -22.03 -10.03
CA LEU A 251 13.96 -21.91 -9.71
C LEU A 251 13.70 -21.88 -8.20
N THR A 252 14.40 -22.69 -7.40
CA THR A 252 14.25 -22.67 -5.95
C THR A 252 14.63 -21.31 -5.38
N LEU A 253 15.72 -20.71 -5.87
CA LEU A 253 16.13 -19.35 -5.45
C LEU A 253 15.09 -18.30 -5.84
N LEU A 254 14.52 -18.40 -7.05
CA LEU A 254 13.42 -17.54 -7.49
C LEU A 254 12.26 -17.58 -6.48
N ILE A 255 11.75 -18.78 -6.19
CA ILE A 255 10.58 -18.97 -5.29
C ILE A 255 10.88 -18.42 -3.90
N MET A 256 12.04 -18.76 -3.33
CA MET A 256 12.44 -18.27 -2.00
C MET A 256 12.57 -16.74 -1.98
N ASN A 257 13.20 -16.14 -3.00
CA ASN A 257 13.40 -14.70 -3.06
C ASN A 257 12.08 -13.97 -3.28
N VAL A 258 11.19 -14.46 -4.16
CA VAL A 258 9.83 -13.92 -4.35
C VAL A 258 9.06 -13.94 -3.03
N ALA A 259 9.07 -15.06 -2.31
CA ALA A 259 8.35 -15.19 -1.05
C ALA A 259 8.92 -14.25 0.03
N ALA A 260 10.25 -14.23 0.22
CA ALA A 260 10.91 -13.37 1.20
C ALA A 260 10.73 -11.89 0.91
N LEU A 261 10.85 -11.49 -0.36
CA LEU A 261 10.72 -10.11 -0.80
C LEU A 261 9.28 -9.62 -0.71
N THR A 262 8.31 -10.44 -1.12
CA THR A 262 6.88 -10.13 -0.95
C THR A 262 6.54 -10.00 0.54
N ALA A 263 7.02 -10.91 1.38
CA ALA A 263 6.82 -10.84 2.82
C ALA A 263 7.41 -9.55 3.40
N ALA A 264 8.64 -9.16 3.01
CA ALA A 264 9.28 -7.94 3.49
C ALA A 264 8.53 -6.66 3.06
N VAL A 265 8.07 -6.59 1.79
CA VAL A 265 7.28 -5.45 1.29
C VAL A 265 5.98 -5.29 2.07
N TYR A 266 5.22 -6.39 2.29
CA TYR A 266 3.96 -6.31 3.02
C TYR A 266 4.14 -6.19 4.53
N ALA A 267 5.26 -6.68 5.08
CA ALA A 267 5.66 -6.39 6.45
C ALA A 267 5.90 -4.88 6.67
N LEU A 268 6.59 -4.23 5.74
CA LEU A 268 6.78 -2.78 5.75
C LEU A 268 5.45 -2.05 5.62
N ARG A 269 4.57 -2.45 4.69
CA ARG A 269 3.22 -1.87 4.51
C ARG A 269 2.37 -1.95 5.78
N GLY A 270 2.43 -3.08 6.48
CA GLY A 270 1.72 -3.29 7.73
C GLY A 270 2.33 -2.57 8.94
N THR A 271 3.49 -1.90 8.79
CA THR A 271 4.18 -1.36 9.96
C THR A 271 4.64 0.10 9.82
N TYR A 272 4.86 0.64 8.63
CA TYR A 272 5.51 1.94 8.48
C TYR A 272 4.75 3.11 9.12
N PHE A 273 3.41 3.09 9.20
CA PHE A 273 2.67 4.14 9.88
C PHE A 273 2.74 4.07 11.41
N SER A 274 3.15 2.95 12.00
CA SER A 274 3.41 2.88 13.44
C SER A 274 4.58 3.78 13.87
N LEU A 275 5.44 4.18 12.95
CA LEU A 275 6.49 5.18 13.19
C LEU A 275 5.94 6.56 13.59
N LEU A 276 4.70 6.90 13.22
CA LEU A 276 4.07 8.15 13.63
C LEU A 276 3.92 8.19 15.15
N GLU A 277 3.51 7.08 15.78
CA GLU A 277 3.39 6.99 17.23
C GLU A 277 4.76 6.90 17.90
N GLU A 278 5.64 6.01 17.42
CA GLU A 278 6.99 5.86 18.01
C GLU A 278 7.81 7.16 17.90
N SER A 279 7.50 8.01 16.92
CA SER A 279 8.14 9.33 16.75
C SER A 279 7.40 10.47 17.45
N ASN A 280 6.41 10.17 18.29
CA ASN A 280 5.61 11.14 19.04
C ASN A 280 4.93 12.22 18.17
N VAL A 281 4.50 11.87 16.96
CA VAL A 281 3.66 12.77 16.15
C VAL A 281 2.29 12.87 16.83
N PRO A 282 1.75 14.09 17.11
CA PRO A 282 0.47 14.23 17.81
C PRO A 282 -0.68 13.52 17.07
N LEU A 283 -1.54 12.83 17.85
CA LEU A 283 -2.67 12.08 17.30
C LEU A 283 -3.67 13.00 16.57
N SER A 284 -3.82 14.26 17.03
CA SER A 284 -4.73 15.26 16.47
C SER A 284 -4.44 15.62 15.02
N ILE A 285 -3.18 15.51 14.59
CA ILE A 285 -2.71 15.88 13.24
C ILE A 285 -2.31 14.65 12.39
N THR A 286 -2.75 13.45 12.77
CA THR A 286 -2.41 12.21 12.06
C THR A 286 -2.86 12.22 10.60
N GLY A 287 -4.07 12.70 10.35
CA GLY A 287 -4.61 12.79 8.98
C GLY A 287 -3.77 13.70 8.09
N THR A 288 -3.48 14.91 8.58
CA THR A 288 -2.64 15.88 7.86
C THR A 288 -1.22 15.35 7.64
N ALA A 289 -0.61 14.72 8.66
CA ALA A 289 0.71 14.09 8.54
C ALA A 289 0.70 12.98 7.48
N THR A 290 -0.31 12.10 7.50
CA THR A 290 -0.51 11.05 6.49
C THR A 290 -0.66 11.66 5.09
N GLY A 291 -1.45 12.73 4.95
CA GLY A 291 -1.64 13.41 3.67
C GLY A 291 -0.32 13.98 3.11
N VAL A 292 0.46 14.69 3.93
CA VAL A 292 1.79 15.23 3.54
C VAL A 292 2.75 14.11 3.14
N ILE A 293 2.84 13.04 3.94
CA ILE A 293 3.67 11.87 3.65
C ILE A 293 3.26 11.26 2.29
N SER A 294 1.97 11.07 2.07
CA SER A 294 1.43 10.35 0.91
C SER A 294 1.67 11.05 -0.41
N VAL A 295 1.73 12.39 -0.44
CA VAL A 295 2.05 13.15 -1.66
C VAL A 295 3.38 12.71 -2.26
N ILE A 296 4.39 12.46 -1.43
CA ILE A 296 5.71 12.01 -1.89
C ILE A 296 5.77 10.49 -1.97
N ALA A 297 5.26 9.81 -0.96
CA ALA A 297 5.34 8.38 -0.80
C ALA A 297 4.75 7.59 -1.98
N TYR A 298 3.69 8.10 -2.61
CA TYR A 298 3.00 7.45 -3.73
C TYR A 298 3.40 8.01 -5.11
N THR A 299 4.46 8.82 -5.20
CA THR A 299 5.01 9.24 -6.50
C THR A 299 5.45 8.08 -7.41
N PRO A 300 5.92 6.92 -6.89
CA PRO A 300 6.21 5.77 -7.74
C PRO A 300 5.04 5.30 -8.60
N ASP A 301 3.78 5.54 -8.18
CA ASP A 301 2.60 5.19 -8.98
C ASP A 301 2.54 5.94 -10.32
N ILE A 302 3.22 7.09 -10.44
CA ILE A 302 3.31 7.87 -11.68
C ILE A 302 4.43 7.36 -12.57
N PHE A 303 5.63 7.17 -12.02
CA PHE A 303 6.82 6.94 -12.84
C PHE A 303 7.19 5.46 -13.02
N MET A 304 6.87 4.57 -12.05
CA MET A 304 7.29 3.17 -12.12
C MET A 304 6.67 2.39 -13.29
N PRO A 305 5.37 2.56 -13.65
CA PRO A 305 4.82 1.89 -14.83
C PRO A 305 5.53 2.30 -16.11
N THR A 306 5.74 3.61 -16.30
CA THR A 306 6.41 4.15 -17.48
C THR A 306 7.88 3.72 -17.52
N LEU A 307 8.58 3.78 -16.40
CA LEU A 307 9.98 3.36 -16.29
C LEU A 307 10.12 1.87 -16.59
N GLY A 308 9.24 1.03 -16.04
CA GLY A 308 9.23 -0.41 -16.31
C GLY A 308 9.04 -0.72 -17.80
N GLY A 309 8.06 -0.06 -18.46
CA GLY A 309 7.85 -0.19 -19.91
C GLY A 309 9.08 0.23 -20.69
N ILE A 310 9.61 1.44 -20.46
CA ILE A 310 10.80 1.95 -21.18
C ILE A 310 12.00 1.01 -21.01
N VAL A 311 12.25 0.50 -19.80
CA VAL A 311 13.41 -0.38 -19.57
C VAL A 311 13.23 -1.70 -20.30
N LEU A 312 12.06 -2.34 -20.23
CA LEU A 312 11.85 -3.64 -20.88
C LEU A 312 11.76 -3.54 -22.41
N ASP A 313 11.23 -2.44 -22.95
CA ASP A 313 11.18 -2.21 -24.39
C ASP A 313 12.60 -1.98 -25.00
N ASN A 314 13.48 -1.29 -24.27
CA ASN A 314 14.84 -1.02 -24.74
C ASN A 314 15.82 -2.17 -24.45
N TYR A 315 15.56 -2.98 -23.44
CA TYR A 315 16.42 -4.09 -23.01
C TYR A 315 15.57 -5.37 -22.84
N PRO A 316 15.16 -6.03 -23.94
CA PRO A 316 14.31 -7.20 -23.86
C PRO A 316 15.01 -8.39 -23.18
N GLY A 317 14.21 -9.25 -22.52
CA GLY A 317 14.70 -10.45 -21.86
C GLY A 317 15.33 -10.20 -20.48
N ALA A 318 16.22 -11.10 -20.04
CA ALA A 318 16.76 -11.11 -18.69
C ALA A 318 17.43 -9.80 -18.25
N PHE A 319 18.15 -9.14 -19.14
CA PHE A 319 18.85 -7.89 -18.82
C PHE A 319 17.88 -6.74 -18.49
N GLY A 320 16.76 -6.64 -19.17
CA GLY A 320 15.75 -5.60 -18.86
C GLY A 320 15.20 -5.75 -17.46
N TYR A 321 14.87 -6.98 -17.05
CA TYR A 321 14.44 -7.25 -15.68
C TYR A 321 15.52 -6.95 -14.66
N GLN A 322 16.77 -7.33 -14.93
CA GLN A 322 17.92 -7.04 -14.05
C GLN A 322 18.10 -5.52 -13.86
N TYR A 323 18.06 -4.73 -14.93
CA TYR A 323 18.14 -3.26 -14.85
C TYR A 323 16.97 -2.68 -14.06
N LEU A 324 15.76 -3.17 -14.28
CA LEU A 324 14.59 -2.71 -13.56
C LEU A 324 14.73 -3.01 -12.05
N PHE A 325 15.12 -4.24 -11.69
CA PHE A 325 15.34 -4.61 -10.29
C PHE A 325 16.51 -3.86 -9.67
N LEU A 326 17.54 -3.52 -10.44
CA LEU A 326 18.64 -2.66 -9.98
C LEU A 326 18.16 -1.24 -9.62
N VAL A 327 17.29 -0.65 -10.44
CA VAL A 327 16.70 0.65 -10.13
C VAL A 327 15.89 0.58 -8.83
N ILE A 328 15.08 -0.48 -8.67
CA ILE A 328 14.27 -0.66 -7.45
C ILE A 328 15.17 -0.93 -6.23
N PHE A 329 16.28 -1.64 -6.40
CA PHE A 329 17.30 -1.79 -5.36
C PHE A 329 17.83 -0.43 -4.89
N PHE A 330 18.21 0.48 -5.79
CA PHE A 330 18.66 1.81 -5.39
C PHE A 330 17.57 2.62 -4.68
N LEU A 331 16.32 2.54 -5.13
CA LEU A 331 15.20 3.14 -4.43
C LEU A 331 15.00 2.51 -3.04
N SER A 332 15.20 1.18 -2.92
CA SER A 332 15.13 0.47 -1.63
C SER A 332 16.21 0.93 -0.65
N LEU A 333 17.42 1.27 -1.15
CA LEU A 333 18.48 1.85 -0.33
C LEU A 333 18.08 3.21 0.27
N ILE A 334 17.34 4.04 -0.49
CA ILE A 334 16.83 5.32 0.04
C ILE A 334 15.93 5.06 1.26
N GLY A 335 15.00 4.11 1.15
CA GLY A 335 14.13 3.70 2.26
C GLY A 335 14.90 3.10 3.43
N LEU A 336 15.89 2.27 3.15
CA LEU A 336 16.77 1.66 4.15
C LEU A 336 17.56 2.71 4.94
N PHE A 337 18.15 3.67 4.26
CA PHE A 337 18.86 4.79 4.93
C PHE A 337 17.90 5.62 5.77
N ALA A 338 16.70 5.94 5.26
CA ALA A 338 15.70 6.67 6.03
C ALA A 338 15.27 5.89 7.29
N ALA A 339 15.05 4.57 7.19
CA ALA A 339 14.75 3.71 8.33
C ALA A 339 15.89 3.67 9.35
N TYR A 340 17.15 3.59 8.88
CA TYR A 340 18.32 3.64 9.76
C TYR A 340 18.44 4.97 10.52
N PHE A 341 18.18 6.10 9.87
CA PHE A 341 18.22 7.41 10.53
C PHE A 341 17.12 7.56 11.59
N ILE A 342 15.89 7.08 11.31
CA ILE A 342 14.81 7.07 12.33
C ILE A 342 15.22 6.19 13.52
N TYR A 343 15.63 4.95 13.24
CA TYR A 343 16.06 4.02 14.28
C TYR A 343 17.16 4.63 15.16
N ARG A 344 18.21 5.18 14.56
CA ARG A 344 19.34 5.79 15.30
C ARG A 344 18.90 7.01 16.12
N LYS A 345 18.00 7.84 15.60
CA LYS A 345 17.45 8.99 16.32
C LYS A 345 16.68 8.55 17.56
N LEU A 346 15.81 7.56 17.44
CA LEU A 346 14.99 7.06 18.54
C LEU A 346 15.85 6.36 19.63
N GLN A 347 16.91 5.64 19.25
CA GLN A 347 17.84 5.06 20.20
C GLN A 347 18.57 6.12 21.03
N ARG A 348 19.01 7.23 20.43
CA ARG A 348 19.65 8.33 21.14
C ARG A 348 18.73 9.02 22.17
N HIS A 349 17.41 9.04 21.92
CA HIS A 349 16.45 9.57 22.88
C HIS A 349 16.16 8.61 24.04
N LYS A 350 16.25 7.30 23.84
CA LYS A 350 16.08 6.29 24.90
C LYS A 350 17.31 6.18 25.83
N SER A 351 18.49 6.61 25.36
CA SER A 351 19.74 6.57 26.13
C SER A 351 20.03 7.85 26.94
N ARG A 352 19.19 8.86 26.82
CA ARG A 352 19.21 10.10 27.64
C ARG A 352 18.06 10.10 28.61
#